data_817504a49a428c0949493033752eacc2
#
_entry.id   817504a49a428c0949493033752eacc2
#
_cell.length_a   1.000
_cell.length_b   1.000
_cell.length_c   1.000
_cell.angle_alpha   90.00
_cell.angle_beta   90.00
_cell.angle_gamma   90.00
#
_symmetry.space_group_name_H-M   'P 1'
#
loop_
_entity.id
_entity.type
_entity.pdbx_description
1 polymer ?
#
loop_
_entity_poly.entity_id
_entity_poly.type
_entity_poly.pdbx_seq_one_letter_code
_entity_poly.pdbx_strand_id
1 'polypeptide(L)' 'MKAYLGNIELEVDFQTYGPEPSVGLDGGFDIERIYAPNDPHGEDVSHWLSQEAIEAIYQQVEMYIRKMRDDY' A
#
# COMPACT_ATOMS: atom_id res chain seq x y z
N MET A 1 -4.49 5.16 1.16
CA MET A 1 -5.55 4.33 0.57
C MET A 1 -6.08 3.37 1.63
N LYS A 2 -7.25 2.83 1.41
CA LYS A 2 -7.83 1.85 2.31
C LYS A 2 -7.51 0.45 1.83
N ALA A 3 -7.07 -0.39 2.76
CA ALA A 3 -6.83 -1.81 2.51
C ALA A 3 -7.69 -2.64 3.45
N TYR A 4 -7.97 -3.87 3.06
CA TYR A 4 -8.86 -4.73 3.83
C TYR A 4 -8.18 -6.07 4.10
N LEU A 5 -8.29 -6.51 5.36
CA LEU A 5 -7.87 -7.85 5.78
C LEU A 5 -9.11 -8.55 6.35
N GLY A 6 -9.85 -9.24 5.48
CA GLY A 6 -11.14 -9.79 5.87
C GLY A 6 -12.11 -8.68 6.22
N ASN A 7 -12.54 -8.62 7.47
CA ASN A 7 -13.46 -7.60 7.95
C ASN A 7 -12.76 -6.37 8.53
N ILE A 8 -11.44 -6.36 8.52
CA ILE A 8 -10.66 -5.27 9.10
C ILE A 8 -10.30 -4.27 8.01
N GLU A 9 -10.62 -3.00 8.23
CA GLU A 9 -10.23 -1.91 7.36
C GLU A 9 -9.00 -1.23 7.93
N LEU A 10 -8.01 -0.99 7.07
CA LEU A 10 -6.78 -0.32 7.45
C LEU A 10 -6.48 0.80 6.46
N GLU A 11 -5.83 1.84 6.96
CA GLU A 11 -5.35 2.93 6.13
C GLU A 11 -3.87 2.71 5.83
N VAL A 12 -3.48 2.91 4.57
CA VAL A 12 -2.11 2.67 4.13
C VAL A 12 -1.54 3.95 3.52
N ASP A 13 -0.45 4.42 4.09
CA ASP A 13 0.34 5.49 3.51
C ASP A 13 1.47 4.87 2.70
N PHE A 14 1.55 5.22 1.44
CA PHE A 14 2.59 4.69 0.56
C PHE A 14 3.10 5.79 -0.35
N GLN A 15 4.32 5.60 -0.85
CA GLN A 15 4.96 6.50 -1.79
C GLN A 15 5.26 5.74 -3.06
N THR A 16 4.98 6.37 -4.20
CA THR A 16 5.27 5.76 -5.49
C THR A 16 6.51 6.40 -6.09
N TYR A 17 7.24 5.59 -6.86
CA TYR A 17 8.37 6.06 -7.65
C TYR A 17 7.94 6.13 -9.10
N GLY A 18 8.30 7.20 -9.78
CA GLY A 18 8.03 7.32 -11.19
C GLY A 18 8.83 6.29 -11.98
N PRO A 19 8.39 5.95 -13.19
CA PRO A 19 9.16 5.07 -14.04
C PRO A 19 10.50 5.70 -14.41
N GLU A 20 11.55 4.90 -14.37
CA GLU A 20 12.87 5.35 -14.79
C GLU A 20 13.26 4.58 -16.05
N PRO A 21 13.01 5.17 -17.22
CA PRO A 21 13.29 4.48 -18.48
C PRO A 21 14.76 4.16 -18.69
N SER A 22 15.65 4.92 -18.05
CA SER A 22 17.08 4.69 -18.17
C SER A 22 17.55 3.38 -17.55
N VAL A 23 16.78 2.84 -16.60
CA VAL A 23 17.11 1.58 -15.95
C VAL A 23 16.05 0.51 -16.20
N GLY A 24 15.05 0.81 -17.02
CA GLY A 24 14.03 -0.15 -17.38
C GLY A 24 13.03 -0.49 -16.27
N LEU A 25 12.95 0.35 -15.26
CA LEU A 25 12.01 0.13 -14.16
C LEU A 25 10.64 0.70 -14.52
N ASP A 26 9.63 -0.10 -14.29
CA ASP A 26 8.23 0.31 -14.52
C ASP A 26 7.66 1.14 -13.39
N GLY A 27 8.51 1.55 -12.46
CA GLY A 27 8.09 2.22 -11.25
C GLY A 27 7.86 1.23 -10.13
N GLY A 28 7.65 1.74 -8.95
CA GLY A 28 7.42 0.92 -7.77
C GLY A 28 6.77 1.74 -6.67
N PHE A 29 6.64 1.14 -5.51
CA PHE A 29 6.09 1.82 -4.36
C PHE A 29 6.69 1.26 -3.08
N ASP A 30 6.68 2.11 -2.03
CA ASP A 30 7.02 1.71 -0.68
C ASP A 30 5.86 2.04 0.24
N ILE A 31 5.54 1.12 1.14
CA ILE A 31 4.55 1.37 2.17
C ILE A 31 5.26 2.05 3.34
N GLU A 32 4.80 3.24 3.69
CA GLU A 32 5.41 4.02 4.77
C GLU A 32 4.78 3.69 6.11
N ARG A 33 3.46 3.51 6.15
CA ARG A 33 2.75 3.28 7.39
C ARG A 33 1.42 2.60 7.12
N ILE A 34 1.02 1.73 8.05
CA ILE A 34 -0.29 1.09 8.06
C ILE A 34 -0.90 1.37 9.43
N TYR A 35 -2.11 1.94 9.45
CA TYR A 35 -2.74 2.33 10.70
C TYR A 35 -4.26 2.17 10.62
N ALA A 36 -4.91 2.25 11.79
CA ALA A 36 -6.37 2.19 11.84
C ALA A 36 -6.98 3.47 11.29
N PRO A 37 -8.03 3.39 10.45
CA PRO A 37 -8.58 4.57 9.80
C PRO A 37 -9.23 5.58 10.74
N ASN A 38 -9.67 5.12 11.92
CA ASN A 38 -10.27 6.01 12.92
C ASN A 38 -9.25 6.55 13.93
N ASP A 39 -7.98 6.26 13.72
CA ASP A 39 -6.91 6.74 14.58
C ASP A 39 -5.72 7.15 13.71
N PRO A 40 -5.82 8.30 13.01
CA PRO A 40 -4.78 8.71 12.06
C PRO A 40 -3.45 9.07 12.73
N HIS A 41 -3.46 9.28 14.04
CA HIS A 41 -2.24 9.52 14.81
C HIS A 41 -1.75 8.28 15.53
N GLY A 42 -2.40 7.14 15.27
CA GLY A 42 -2.03 5.88 15.89
C GLY A 42 -0.71 5.34 15.37
N GLU A 43 -0.20 4.35 16.09
CA GLU A 43 1.04 3.72 15.72
C GLU A 43 0.89 2.88 14.44
N ASP A 44 1.99 2.75 13.72
CA ASP A 44 2.10 1.83 12.62
C ASP A 44 1.84 0.41 13.13
N VAL A 45 0.84 -0.26 12.57
CA VAL A 45 0.49 -1.61 12.99
C VAL A 45 1.14 -2.69 12.13
N SER A 46 2.01 -2.30 11.20
CA SER A 46 2.62 -3.25 10.27
C SER A 46 3.41 -4.34 11.00
N HIS A 47 4.03 -4.00 12.13
CA HIS A 47 4.80 -4.98 12.90
C HIS A 47 3.91 -5.98 13.67
N TRP A 48 2.62 -5.72 13.75
CA TRP A 48 1.65 -6.61 14.38
C TRP A 48 1.05 -7.59 13.39
N LEU A 49 1.25 -7.35 12.11
CA LEU A 49 0.63 -8.13 11.06
C LEU A 49 1.55 -9.29 10.67
N SER A 50 0.93 -10.41 10.30
CA SER A 50 1.68 -11.54 9.76
C SER A 50 2.23 -11.18 8.38
N GLN A 51 3.21 -11.95 7.93
CA GLN A 51 3.77 -11.76 6.60
C GLN A 51 2.69 -11.91 5.53
N GLU A 52 1.79 -12.88 5.70
CA GLU A 52 0.68 -13.08 4.75
C GLU A 52 -0.23 -11.85 4.69
N ALA A 53 -0.50 -11.24 5.84
CA ALA A 53 -1.32 -10.03 5.88
C ALA A 53 -0.64 -8.87 5.16
N ILE A 54 0.66 -8.71 5.38
CA ILE A 54 1.44 -7.66 4.71
C ILE A 54 1.45 -7.89 3.20
N GLU A 55 1.63 -9.11 2.76
CA GLU A 55 1.60 -9.43 1.33
C GLU A 55 0.24 -9.12 0.71
N ALA A 56 -0.85 -9.41 1.42
CA ALA A 56 -2.18 -9.08 0.95
C ALA A 56 -2.35 -7.57 0.78
N ILE A 57 -1.81 -6.78 1.71
CA ILE A 57 -1.85 -5.33 1.63
C ILE A 57 -1.03 -4.85 0.44
N TYR A 58 0.16 -5.41 0.22
CA TYR A 58 0.99 -5.07 -0.94
C TYR A 58 0.24 -5.31 -2.24
N GLN A 59 -0.45 -6.43 -2.36
CA GLN A 59 -1.23 -6.72 -3.56
C GLN A 59 -2.34 -5.70 -3.78
N GLN A 60 -3.01 -5.28 -2.72
CA GLN A 60 -4.07 -4.27 -2.82
C GLN A 60 -3.50 -2.92 -3.25
N VAL A 61 -2.36 -2.51 -2.72
CA VAL A 61 -1.71 -1.27 -3.13
C VAL A 61 -1.30 -1.35 -4.60
N GLU A 62 -0.72 -2.47 -5.01
CA GLU A 62 -0.31 -2.66 -6.40
C GLU A 62 -1.50 -2.55 -7.35
N MET A 63 -2.61 -3.21 -7.03
CA MET A 63 -3.82 -3.15 -7.85
C MET A 63 -4.38 -1.72 -7.91
N TYR A 64 -4.34 -1.01 -6.79
CA TYR A 64 -4.79 0.37 -6.73
C TYR A 64 -3.96 1.27 -7.66
N ILE A 65 -2.65 1.10 -7.64
CA ILE A 65 -1.75 1.89 -8.50
C ILE A 65 -1.99 1.57 -9.97
N ARG A 66 -2.15 0.30 -10.30
CA ARG A 66 -2.43 -0.12 -11.69
C ARG A 66 -3.75 0.48 -12.19
N LYS A 67 -4.77 0.47 -11.34
CA LYS A 67 -6.06 1.04 -11.70
C LYS A 67 -5.94 2.53 -11.98
N MET A 68 -5.15 3.25 -11.20
CA MET A 68 -4.92 4.66 -11.44
C MET A 68 -4.22 4.92 -12.77
N ARG A 69 -3.30 4.03 -13.15
CA ARG A 69 -2.60 4.16 -14.44
C ARG A 69 -3.51 3.90 -15.62
N ASP A 70 -4.44 2.94 -15.47
CA ASP A 70 -5.35 2.56 -16.55
C ASP A 70 -6.41 3.61 -16.81
N ASP A 71 -6.64 4.51 -15.88
CA ASP A 71 -7.61 5.58 -16.02
C ASP A 71 -7.06 6.80 -16.79
N TYR A 72 -5.86 6.70 -17.32
CA TYR A 72 -5.29 7.78 -18.14
C TYR A 72 -5.60 7.57 -19.61
#